data_aa51f6641adfbda0a36fc22c130beeb0
#
_entry.id   aa51f6641adfbda0a36fc22c130beeb0
#
_cell.length_a   1.000
_cell.length_b   1.000
_cell.length_c   1.000
_cell.angle_alpha   90.00
_cell.angle_beta   90.00
_cell.angle_gamma   90.00
#
_symmetry.space_group_name_H-M   'P 1'
#
loop_
_entity.id
_entity.type
_entity.pdbx_description
1 polymer ?
#
loop_
_entity_poly.entity_id
_entity_poly.type
_entity_poly.pdbx_seq_one_letter_code
_entity_poly.pdbx_strand_id
1 'polypeptide(L)'
;MVKDEIVIYTDGAARGNPGPGGYGVVLMYKNHKKELSAGFXKTTNNRMELMAVIEGLKALNRYDIPVVIYSDSQYVVNAISKGWLENWIKTNFKGGKKNKDLWMQYHALAQKFKIRFEWVKGHXDNPYNNRCDELATTAADGNNLAIDKGYEQEGLFEN
;
A
#
# COMPACT_ATOMS: atom_id res chain seq x y z
N MET A 1 -23.73 -1.72 -17.14
CA MET A 1 -24.05 -1.06 -15.86
C MET A 1 -22.80 -0.84 -15.04
N VAL A 2 -22.61 0.35 -14.57
CA VAL A 2 -21.42 0.71 -13.82
C VAL A 2 -21.64 0.40 -12.34
N LYS A 3 -20.71 -0.34 -11.77
CA LYS A 3 -20.78 -0.63 -10.35
C LYS A 3 -20.50 0.62 -9.53
N ASP A 4 -21.20 0.76 -8.43
CA ASP A 4 -20.95 1.84 -7.50
C ASP A 4 -19.83 1.40 -6.56
N GLU A 5 -18.61 1.63 -6.98
CA GLU A 5 -17.41 1.22 -6.24
C GLU A 5 -16.45 2.37 -6.14
N ILE A 6 -15.73 2.43 -5.03
CA ILE A 6 -14.55 3.27 -4.94
C ILE A 6 -13.38 2.49 -5.52
N VAL A 7 -12.62 3.14 -6.39
CA VAL A 7 -11.48 2.51 -7.07
C VAL A 7 -10.20 3.14 -6.54
N ILE A 8 -9.28 2.30 -6.07
CA ILE A 8 -7.98 2.75 -5.57
C ILE A 8 -6.88 2.03 -6.34
N TYR A 9 -6.00 2.80 -6.99
CA TYR A 9 -4.76 2.28 -7.55
C TYR A 9 -3.63 2.66 -6.62
N THR A 10 -2.69 1.74 -6.44
CA THR A 10 -1.58 1.92 -5.48
C THR A 10 -0.27 1.46 -6.09
N ASP A 11 0.82 2.08 -5.66
CA ASP A 11 2.16 1.59 -6.01
C ASP A 11 3.15 2.08 -4.95
N GLY A 12 4.27 1.37 -4.86
CA GLY A 12 5.35 1.74 -3.98
C GLY A 12 6.68 1.42 -4.62
N ALA A 13 7.69 2.17 -4.23
CA ALA A 13 9.02 1.98 -4.79
C ALA A 13 10.07 2.34 -3.75
N ALA A 14 11.23 1.68 -3.83
CA ALA A 14 12.38 2.07 -3.03
C ALA A 14 13.62 2.04 -3.91
N ARG A 15 14.46 3.05 -3.73
CA ARG A 15 15.72 3.15 -4.46
C ARG A 15 16.79 2.43 -3.65
N GLY A 16 17.14 1.20 -4.08
CA GLY A 16 17.99 0.36 -3.26
C GLY A 16 17.20 -0.16 -2.06
N ASN A 17 16.82 -1.33 -2.04
CA ASN A 17 15.85 -1.92 -1.12
C ASN A 17 16.57 -2.57 0.07
N PRO A 18 16.82 -1.86 1.22
CA PRO A 18 16.23 -0.58 1.59
C PRO A 18 16.94 0.63 1.01
N GLY A 19 16.23 1.74 1.04
CA GLY A 19 16.74 3.01 0.58
C GLY A 19 15.62 4.03 0.57
N PRO A 20 15.84 5.18 -0.04
CA PRO A 20 14.76 6.16 -0.18
C PRO A 20 13.60 5.55 -0.94
N GLY A 21 12.39 5.75 -0.45
CA GLY A 21 11.22 5.19 -1.10
C GLY A 21 10.04 6.13 -1.07
N GLY A 22 8.99 5.72 -1.76
CA GLY A 22 7.78 6.51 -1.80
C GLY A 22 6.60 5.66 -2.20
N TYR A 23 5.40 6.19 -1.96
CA TYR A 23 4.19 5.55 -2.42
C TYR A 23 3.37 6.52 -3.26
N GLY A 24 2.50 5.95 -4.08
CA GLY A 24 1.57 6.72 -4.88
C GLY A 24 0.21 6.05 -4.89
N VAL A 25 -0.83 6.86 -4.84
CA VAL A 25 -2.21 6.39 -4.79
C VAL A 25 -3.06 7.26 -5.70
N VAL A 26 -3.96 6.62 -6.46
CA VAL A 26 -5.00 7.33 -7.20
C VAL A 26 -6.33 6.79 -6.73
N LEU A 27 -7.16 7.68 -6.19
CA LEU A 27 -8.48 7.36 -5.69
C LEU A 27 -9.53 7.91 -6.64
N MET A 28 -10.51 7.09 -6.98
CA MET A 28 -11.57 7.53 -7.89
C MET A 28 -12.92 7.05 -7.39
N TYR A 29 -13.89 7.95 -7.45
CA TYR A 29 -15.27 7.62 -7.17
C TYR A 29 -16.16 8.57 -7.96
N LYS A 30 -16.94 8.00 -8.86
CA LYS A 30 -17.78 8.78 -9.75
C LYS A 30 -16.93 9.81 -10.49
N ASN A 31 -17.22 11.10 -10.38
CA ASN A 31 -16.47 12.14 -11.07
C ASN A 31 -15.30 12.68 -10.27
N HIS A 32 -15.05 12.12 -9.07
CA HIS A 32 -14.00 12.61 -8.19
C HIS A 32 -12.73 11.80 -8.35
N LYS A 33 -11.60 12.48 -8.33
CA LYS A 33 -10.30 11.85 -8.40
C LYS A 33 -9.36 12.57 -7.46
N LYS A 34 -8.56 11.81 -6.74
CA LYS A 34 -7.60 12.38 -5.79
C LYS A 34 -6.32 11.57 -5.86
N GLU A 35 -5.20 12.25 -5.75
CA GLU A 35 -3.89 11.61 -5.74
C GLU A 35 -3.21 11.84 -4.40
N LEU A 36 -2.50 10.82 -3.92
CA LEU A 36 -1.71 10.92 -2.70
C LEU A 36 -0.31 10.39 -2.98
N SER A 37 0.67 10.97 -2.32
CA SER A 37 2.03 10.45 -2.37
C SER A 37 2.81 10.94 -1.17
N ALA A 38 3.88 10.21 -0.84
CA ALA A 38 4.83 10.64 0.20
C ALA A 38 6.11 9.86 0.02
N GLY A 39 7.22 10.45 0.48
CA GLY A 39 8.54 9.83 0.40
C GLY A 39 9.16 9.70 1.78
N PHE A 40 10.09 8.73 1.88
CA PHE A 40 10.73 8.38 3.15
C PHE A 40 12.22 8.18 2.95
N UNK A 41 12.78 8.40 3.93
CA UNK A 41 14.11 8.39 3.87
C UNK A 41 14.69 7.11 3.66
N LYS A 42 14.34 6.17 4.51
CA LYS A 42 14.82 4.79 4.40
C LYS A 42 13.68 3.82 4.64
N THR A 43 13.41 2.97 3.65
CA THR A 43 12.28 2.04 3.74
C THR A 43 12.52 0.92 2.72
N THR A 44 11.50 0.08 2.51
CA THR A 44 11.59 -1.02 1.55
C THR A 44 10.45 -0.94 0.56
N ASN A 45 10.62 -1.63 -0.57
CA ASN A 45 9.55 -1.75 -1.56
C ASN A 45 8.26 -2.26 -0.94
N ASN A 46 8.35 -3.36 -0.16
CA ASN A 46 7.14 -3.96 0.39
C ASN A 46 6.42 -3.02 1.35
N ARG A 47 7.18 -2.27 2.16
CA ARG A 47 6.56 -1.31 3.06
C ARG A 47 5.83 -0.22 2.27
N MET A 48 6.43 0.25 1.18
CA MET A 48 5.81 1.31 0.39
C MET A 48 4.56 0.82 -0.34
N GLU A 49 4.60 -0.42 -0.85
CA GLU A 49 3.42 -1.00 -1.48
C GLU A 49 2.27 -1.12 -0.49
N LEU A 50 2.56 -1.58 0.71
CA LEU A 50 1.53 -1.74 1.73
C LEU A 50 1.06 -0.39 2.26
N MET A 51 1.98 0.54 2.44
CA MET A 51 1.62 1.87 2.94
C MET A 51 0.72 2.60 1.95
N ALA A 52 0.91 2.38 0.64
CA ALA A 52 0.01 2.96 -0.34
C ALA A 52 -1.43 2.51 -0.11
N VAL A 53 -1.62 1.22 0.16
CA VAL A 53 -2.95 0.69 0.43
C VAL A 53 -3.53 1.33 1.69
N ILE A 54 -2.74 1.39 2.75
CA ILE A 54 -3.20 1.93 4.02
C ILE A 54 -3.61 3.40 3.86
N GLU A 55 -2.75 4.19 3.22
CA GLU A 55 -3.05 5.61 3.08
C GLU A 55 -4.24 5.86 2.16
N GLY A 56 -4.40 5.02 1.14
CA GLY A 56 -5.59 5.10 0.31
C GLY A 56 -6.86 4.87 1.11
N LEU A 57 -6.87 3.83 1.94
CA LEU A 57 -8.04 3.55 2.76
C LEU A 57 -8.29 4.63 3.80
N LYS A 58 -7.23 5.17 4.39
CA LYS A 58 -7.36 6.23 5.39
C LYS A 58 -7.98 7.49 4.81
N ALA A 59 -7.83 7.71 3.51
CA ALA A 59 -8.36 8.90 2.87
C ALA A 59 -9.87 8.82 2.62
N LEU A 60 -10.47 7.64 2.79
CA LEU A 60 -11.90 7.45 2.55
C LEU A 60 -12.70 7.86 3.77
N ASN A 61 -13.85 8.49 3.54
CA ASN A 61 -14.75 8.85 4.63
C ASN A 61 -16.13 8.22 4.49
N ARG A 62 -16.25 7.24 3.60
CA ARG A 62 -17.49 6.48 3.43
C ARG A 62 -17.16 5.00 3.61
N TYR A 63 -17.97 4.31 4.42
CA TYR A 63 -17.76 2.89 4.70
C TYR A 63 -18.82 2.01 4.06
N ASP A 64 -19.81 2.60 3.44
CA ASP A 64 -20.96 1.89 2.89
C ASP A 64 -20.80 1.54 1.41
N ILE A 65 -19.70 1.96 0.79
CA ILE A 65 -19.47 1.74 -0.63
C ILE A 65 -18.35 0.73 -0.80
N PRO A 66 -18.55 -0.32 -1.60
CA PRO A 66 -17.47 -1.29 -1.82
C PRO A 66 -16.23 -0.65 -2.43
N VAL A 67 -15.08 -1.19 -2.10
CA VAL A 67 -13.79 -0.68 -2.53
C VAL A 67 -13.07 -1.76 -3.33
N VAL A 68 -12.53 -1.38 -4.49
CA VAL A 68 -11.62 -2.26 -5.22
C VAL A 68 -10.23 -1.62 -5.23
N ILE A 69 -9.23 -2.40 -4.86
CA ILE A 69 -7.85 -1.93 -4.81
C ILE A 69 -7.04 -2.67 -5.88
N TYR A 70 -6.42 -1.90 -6.75
CA TYR A 70 -5.53 -2.43 -7.79
C TYR A 70 -4.08 -2.25 -7.34
N SER A 71 -3.33 -3.33 -7.38
CA SER A 71 -1.93 -3.31 -6.96
C SER A 71 -1.12 -4.23 -7.86
N ASP A 72 0.12 -3.83 -8.17
CA ASP A 72 1.02 -4.73 -8.88
C ASP A 72 1.94 -5.49 -7.92
N SER A 73 1.74 -5.36 -6.64
CA SER A 73 2.54 -6.05 -5.63
C SER A 73 1.97 -7.42 -5.34
N GLN A 74 2.68 -8.45 -5.78
CA GLN A 74 2.25 -9.81 -5.43
C GLN A 74 2.34 -10.07 -3.93
N TYR A 75 3.31 -9.43 -3.26
CA TYR A 75 3.42 -9.53 -1.82
C TYR A 75 2.11 -9.11 -1.13
N VAL A 76 1.60 -7.94 -1.49
CA VAL A 76 0.40 -7.42 -0.83
C VAL A 76 -0.83 -8.23 -1.24
N VAL A 77 -1.01 -8.46 -2.53
CA VAL A 77 -2.21 -9.14 -3.03
C VAL A 77 -2.27 -10.57 -2.49
N ASN A 78 -1.15 -11.28 -2.53
CA ASN A 78 -1.14 -12.67 -2.09
C ASN A 78 -1.30 -12.81 -0.58
N ALA A 79 -0.72 -11.88 0.19
CA ALA A 79 -0.87 -11.95 1.64
C ALA A 79 -2.34 -11.92 2.04
N ILE A 80 -3.13 -11.18 1.29
CA ILE A 80 -4.55 -11.04 1.61
C ILE A 80 -5.36 -12.15 0.96
N SER A 81 -5.17 -12.38 -0.34
CA SER A 81 -6.03 -13.30 -1.07
C SER A 81 -5.72 -14.78 -0.77
N LYS A 82 -4.50 -15.09 -0.37
CA LYS A 82 -4.13 -16.47 -0.03
C LYS A 82 -4.19 -16.77 1.45
N GLY A 83 -4.67 -15.82 2.24
CA GLY A 83 -4.83 -16.05 3.67
C GLY A 83 -3.56 -15.98 4.48
N TRP A 84 -2.46 -15.53 3.89
CA TRP A 84 -1.20 -15.45 4.63
C TRP A 84 -1.30 -14.48 5.79
N LEU A 85 -1.97 -13.36 5.59
CA LEU A 85 -2.08 -12.36 6.65
C LEU A 85 -2.79 -12.91 7.86
N GLU A 86 -3.89 -13.63 7.65
CA GLU A 86 -4.61 -14.22 8.78
C GLU A 86 -3.72 -15.16 9.58
N ASN A 87 -2.91 -15.93 8.86
CA ASN A 87 -2.00 -16.85 9.51
C ASN A 87 -0.92 -16.11 10.29
N TRP A 88 -0.37 -15.04 9.71
CA TRP A 88 0.64 -14.24 10.39
C TRP A 88 0.09 -13.62 11.68
N ILE A 89 -1.15 -13.17 11.64
CA ILE A 89 -1.77 -12.59 12.83
C ILE A 89 -1.93 -13.65 13.91
N LYS A 90 -2.39 -14.85 13.54
CA LYS A 90 -2.55 -15.94 14.49
C LYS A 90 -1.24 -16.31 15.18
N THR A 91 -0.14 -16.25 14.46
CA THR A 91 1.16 -16.63 15.00
C THR A 91 1.96 -15.45 15.52
N ASN A 92 1.34 -14.27 15.58
CA ASN A 92 1.99 -13.03 16.00
C ASN A 92 3.25 -12.75 15.18
N PHE A 93 3.14 -13.01 13.87
CA PHE A 93 4.22 -12.75 12.91
C PHE A 93 5.51 -13.50 13.22
N LYS A 94 5.39 -14.70 13.76
CA LYS A 94 6.54 -15.56 14.03
C LYS A 94 7.27 -15.93 12.75
N GLY A 95 8.52 -16.34 12.89
CA GLY A 95 9.28 -16.86 11.78
C GLY A 95 9.83 -15.79 10.86
N GLY A 96 10.12 -14.63 11.42
CA GLY A 96 10.71 -13.55 10.64
C GLY A 96 9.76 -12.83 9.73
N LYS A 97 8.46 -12.96 9.94
CA LYS A 97 7.48 -12.22 9.15
C LYS A 97 7.56 -10.75 9.47
N LYS A 98 7.71 -9.93 8.45
CA LYS A 98 8.01 -8.53 8.61
C LYS A 98 6.78 -7.64 8.44
N ASN A 99 6.97 -6.37 8.78
CA ASN A 99 5.99 -5.33 8.51
C ASN A 99 4.73 -5.48 9.35
N LYS A 100 4.88 -6.06 10.54
CA LYS A 100 3.75 -6.27 11.42
C LYS A 100 3.01 -4.96 11.70
N ASP A 101 3.73 -3.87 11.90
CA ASP A 101 3.10 -2.59 12.20
C ASP A 101 2.13 -2.17 11.11
N LEU A 102 2.56 -2.28 9.86
CA LEU A 102 1.70 -1.88 8.74
C LEU A 102 0.57 -2.87 8.52
N TRP A 103 0.86 -4.17 8.64
CA TRP A 103 -0.20 -5.16 8.45
C TRP A 103 -1.29 -5.03 9.50
N MET A 104 -0.93 -4.69 10.74
CA MET A 104 -1.94 -4.50 11.76
C MET A 104 -2.76 -3.24 11.51
N GLN A 105 -2.14 -2.18 10.99
CA GLN A 105 -2.90 -1.00 10.56
C GLN A 105 -3.87 -1.35 9.44
N TYR A 106 -3.39 -2.10 8.44
CA TYR A 106 -4.26 -2.53 7.36
C TYR A 106 -5.43 -3.35 7.90
N HIS A 107 -5.12 -4.30 8.76
CA HIS A 107 -6.15 -5.19 9.30
C HIS A 107 -7.25 -4.40 10.01
N ALA A 108 -6.87 -3.43 10.83
CA ALA A 108 -7.85 -2.61 11.53
C ALA A 108 -8.70 -1.79 10.57
N LEU A 109 -8.07 -1.20 9.57
CA LEU A 109 -8.80 -0.42 8.57
C LEU A 109 -9.77 -1.30 7.77
N ALA A 110 -9.29 -2.47 7.39
CA ALA A 110 -10.05 -3.35 6.50
C ALA A 110 -11.37 -3.80 7.13
N GLN A 111 -11.44 -3.84 8.47
CA GLN A 111 -12.68 -4.22 9.14
C GLN A 111 -13.81 -3.24 8.83
N LYS A 112 -13.50 -2.02 8.45
CA LYS A 112 -14.50 -0.98 8.21
C LYS A 112 -15.06 -0.99 6.80
N PHE A 113 -14.41 -1.68 5.87
CA PHE A 113 -14.75 -1.61 4.45
C PHE A 113 -15.04 -2.99 3.88
N LYS A 114 -15.74 -2.99 2.76
CA LYS A 114 -15.87 -4.19 1.94
C LYS A 114 -14.87 -4.06 0.79
N ILE A 115 -13.78 -4.82 0.87
CA ILE A 115 -12.63 -4.65 -0.01
C ILE A 115 -12.42 -5.88 -0.87
N ARG A 116 -12.11 -5.68 -2.15
CA ARG A 116 -11.53 -6.72 -2.96
C ARG A 116 -10.27 -6.20 -3.63
N PHE A 117 -9.33 -7.09 -3.87
CA PHE A 117 -8.07 -6.76 -4.53
C PHE A 117 -8.05 -7.32 -5.94
N GLU A 118 -7.46 -6.54 -6.84
CA GLU A 118 -7.17 -6.98 -8.20
C GLU A 118 -5.70 -6.77 -8.47
N TRP A 119 -5.03 -7.84 -8.89
CA TRP A 119 -3.63 -7.70 -9.27
C TRP A 119 -3.55 -7.12 -10.68
N VAL A 120 -2.64 -6.17 -10.88
CA VAL A 120 -2.36 -5.63 -12.20
C VAL A 120 -0.87 -5.83 -12.49
N LYS A 121 -0.55 -6.08 -13.75
CA LYS A 121 0.84 -6.22 -14.14
C LYS A 121 1.52 -4.85 -14.13
N GLY A 122 2.66 -4.78 -13.47
CA GLY A 122 3.40 -3.53 -13.40
C GLY A 122 3.99 -3.15 -14.75
N HIS A 123 4.09 -1.88 -14.98
CA HIS A 123 4.69 -1.33 -16.20
C HIS A 123 3.99 -1.76 -17.49
N UNK A 124 2.84 -2.07 -17.28
CA UNK A 124 2.11 -2.38 -18.39
C UNK A 124 1.61 -1.08 -18.92
N ASP A 125 0.61 -1.13 -19.63
CA ASP A 125 0.05 0.09 -20.18
C ASP A 125 -1.21 0.57 -19.46
N ASN A 126 -1.40 0.16 -18.23
CA ASN A 126 -2.50 0.69 -17.40
C ASN A 126 -2.13 2.11 -16.96
N PRO A 127 -2.88 3.14 -17.38
CA PRO A 127 -2.47 4.52 -17.10
C PRO A 127 -2.51 4.87 -15.61
N TYR A 128 -3.44 4.29 -14.85
CA TYR A 128 -3.52 4.62 -13.43
C TYR A 128 -2.42 3.94 -12.64
N ASN A 129 -2.08 2.71 -13.01
CA ASN A 129 -0.93 2.05 -12.40
C ASN A 129 0.34 2.83 -12.69
N ASN A 130 0.49 3.28 -13.92
CA ASN A 130 1.67 4.07 -14.32
C ASN A 130 1.72 5.40 -13.58
N ARG A 131 0.55 6.01 -13.36
CA ARG A 131 0.52 7.26 -12.60
C ARG A 131 0.96 7.03 -11.15
N CYS A 132 0.52 5.94 -10.53
CA CYS A 132 0.94 5.63 -9.17
C CYS A 132 2.45 5.41 -9.10
N ASP A 133 3.01 4.73 -10.09
CA ASP A 133 4.46 4.55 -10.15
C ASP A 133 5.18 5.89 -10.23
N GLU A 134 4.69 6.78 -11.08
CA GLU A 134 5.26 8.11 -11.22
C GLU A 134 5.21 8.88 -9.90
N LEU A 135 4.06 8.83 -9.23
CA LEU A 135 3.91 9.50 -7.94
C LEU A 135 4.90 8.92 -6.92
N ALA A 136 5.02 7.60 -6.89
CA ALA A 136 5.88 6.94 -5.92
C ALA A 136 7.35 7.27 -6.16
N THR A 137 7.81 7.18 -7.40
CA THR A 137 9.22 7.42 -7.68
C THR A 137 9.57 8.89 -7.54
N THR A 138 8.67 9.78 -7.93
CA THR A 138 8.91 11.20 -7.74
C THR A 138 9.04 11.53 -6.25
N ALA A 139 8.19 10.95 -5.42
CA ALA A 139 8.28 11.18 -3.98
C ALA A 139 9.58 10.62 -3.41
N ALA A 140 9.97 9.42 -3.84
CA ALA A 140 11.20 8.80 -3.36
C ALA A 140 12.44 9.63 -3.71
N ASP A 141 12.42 10.26 -4.88
CA ASP A 141 13.56 11.01 -5.39
C ASP A 141 13.59 12.46 -4.91
N GLY A 142 12.57 12.88 -4.19
CA GLY A 142 12.46 14.26 -3.76
C GLY A 142 13.27 14.58 -2.52
N ASN A 143 13.09 15.81 -2.05
CA ASN A 143 13.78 16.29 -0.87
C ASN A 143 12.95 16.30 0.39
N ASN A 144 11.66 16.08 0.26
CA ASN A 144 10.75 16.17 1.38
C ASN A 144 10.46 14.76 1.90
N LEU A 145 11.48 14.17 2.52
CA LEU A 145 11.40 12.76 2.94
C LEU A 145 11.16 12.66 4.43
N ALA A 146 10.22 11.81 4.79
CA ALA A 146 9.88 11.55 6.18
C ALA A 146 10.67 10.36 6.71
N ILE A 147 10.50 10.08 7.98
CA ILE A 147 11.08 8.92 8.62
C ILE A 147 10.03 7.80 8.63
N ASP A 148 10.43 6.62 8.17
CA ASP A 148 9.57 5.45 8.29
C ASP A 148 9.89 4.82 9.66
N LYS A 149 9.17 5.26 10.67
CA LYS A 149 9.48 4.88 12.04
C LYS A 149 9.33 3.38 12.26
N GLY A 150 8.33 2.78 11.64
CA GLY A 150 8.12 1.35 11.80
C GLY A 150 9.28 0.53 11.25
N TYR A 151 9.82 0.96 10.11
CA TYR A 151 10.99 0.29 9.57
C TYR A 151 12.18 0.42 10.50
N GLU A 152 12.41 1.63 11.01
CA GLU A 152 13.55 1.85 11.90
C GLU A 152 13.43 1.06 13.19
N GLN A 153 12.22 1.02 13.76
CA GLN A 153 12.00 0.26 15.01
C GLN A 153 12.14 -1.24 14.79
N GLU A 154 11.67 -1.74 13.66
CA GLU A 154 11.79 -3.16 13.34
C GLU A 154 13.26 -3.57 13.31
N GLY A 155 14.09 -2.72 12.71
CA GLY A 155 15.52 -2.98 12.66
C GLY A 155 16.18 -3.00 14.02
N LEU A 156 15.72 -2.17 14.96
CA LEU A 156 16.28 -2.15 16.30
C LEU A 156 16.09 -3.45 17.06
N PHE A 157 15.01 -4.16 16.79
CA PHE A 157 14.69 -5.37 17.52
C PHE A 157 14.99 -6.65 16.77
N GLU A 158 15.57 -6.54 15.58
CA GLU A 158 16.03 -7.69 14.84
C GLU A 158 17.45 -8.05 15.27
N ASN A 159 17.70 -9.35 15.37
CA ASN A 159 19.06 -9.80 15.64
C ASN A 159 19.39 -11.01 14.82
#